data_3413ac9720fb0ab776b77304d7a72194
#
_entry.id   3413ac9720fb0ab776b77304d7a72194
#
_cell.length_a   1.000
_cell.length_b   1.000
_cell.length_c   1.000
_cell.angle_alpha   90.00
_cell.angle_beta   90.00
_cell.angle_gamma   90.00
#
_symmetry.space_group_name_H-M   'P 1'
#
loop_
_entity.id
_entity.type
_entity.pdbx_description
1 polymer ?
#
loop_
_entity_poly.entity_id
_entity_poly.type
_entity_poly.pdbx_seq_one_letter_code
_entity_poly.pdbx_strand_id
1 'polypeptide(L)'
;MSSESLVLIVYGATGFTGQLVATYLDGHPDLRGKPWGIAGRTQSKVAELSAKLGDRPEALCVDLDDTDAVTEMVSRTTVILNCAGPYSVSNGTALLGACARAGVHYSDLSGEGFWQAEMIDAFDKIARDSGAKVIFGGGVDSIPSDLGAFMAAEALLDEPNQSVQLRGVYTRYTGSFSGGTLNSGKVTERAKRSGSYTDAMEANPYLLTTGVIGMETDTPGTPDGMHPRFKWAFDSTYGAVTTFFMAPINGRIVRRSLVLRNQHQKISYSECAAIGMWLRAIGMWVSRGFGYFLGEPINFKPISGEGPPSWLQRDGSFEIEMTAKTHAMTVRTRISGQGDPGYGATSKMLAELGLCLAFDDHSEALHRAGVLTPSTGLGHALILRLTQAQGGKFMQFDMETPKENT
;
A
#
# COMPACT_ATOMS: atom_id res chain seq x y z
N MET A 1 -34.92 -4.44 -14.62
CA MET A 1 -34.68 -3.58 -13.43
C MET A 1 -33.23 -3.13 -13.52
N SER A 2 -32.98 -1.86 -13.72
CA SER A 2 -31.59 -1.35 -13.66
C SER A 2 -31.11 -1.59 -12.25
N SER A 3 -30.10 -2.46 -12.08
CA SER A 3 -29.42 -2.63 -10.78
C SER A 3 -28.85 -1.28 -10.37
N GLU A 4 -29.11 -0.90 -9.13
CA GLU A 4 -28.57 0.35 -8.56
C GLU A 4 -27.03 0.35 -8.64
N SER A 5 -26.44 1.47 -9.02
CA SER A 5 -24.98 1.59 -9.12
C SER A 5 -24.37 1.59 -7.72
N LEU A 6 -23.41 0.71 -7.48
CA LEU A 6 -22.70 0.61 -6.22
C LEU A 6 -21.59 1.66 -6.15
N VAL A 7 -21.38 2.26 -4.99
CA VAL A 7 -20.28 3.21 -4.77
C VAL A 7 -18.92 2.53 -4.93
N LEU A 8 -18.75 1.39 -4.26
CA LEU A 8 -17.56 0.57 -4.35
C LEU A 8 -17.88 -0.91 -4.11
N ILE A 9 -16.99 -1.79 -4.58
CA ILE A 9 -17.05 -3.22 -4.30
C ILE A 9 -15.70 -3.69 -3.72
N VAL A 10 -15.77 -4.44 -2.62
CA VAL A 10 -14.62 -5.15 -2.04
C VAL A 10 -14.58 -6.57 -2.61
N TYR A 11 -13.68 -6.84 -3.55
CA TYR A 11 -13.45 -8.19 -4.06
C TYR A 11 -12.49 -8.97 -3.17
N GLY A 12 -12.73 -10.26 -2.97
CA GLY A 12 -12.00 -11.08 -2.00
C GLY A 12 -12.39 -10.80 -0.55
N ALA A 13 -13.60 -10.27 -0.34
CA ALA A 13 -14.11 -9.86 0.97
C ALA A 13 -14.15 -10.98 2.01
N THR A 14 -14.24 -12.24 1.60
CA THR A 14 -14.26 -13.40 2.51
C THR A 14 -12.88 -13.83 3.00
N GLY A 15 -11.79 -13.25 2.45
CA GLY A 15 -10.43 -13.41 2.95
C GLY A 15 -10.19 -12.59 4.22
N PHE A 16 -9.10 -12.86 4.93
CA PHE A 16 -8.81 -12.18 6.21
C PHE A 16 -8.80 -10.65 6.06
N THR A 17 -7.98 -10.12 5.16
CA THR A 17 -7.89 -8.66 4.93
C THR A 17 -9.19 -8.09 4.37
N GLY A 18 -9.85 -8.80 3.46
CA GLY A 18 -11.12 -8.37 2.88
C GLY A 18 -12.24 -8.24 3.92
N GLN A 19 -12.29 -9.15 4.93
CA GLN A 19 -13.22 -9.03 6.05
C GLN A 19 -12.94 -7.79 6.90
N LEU A 20 -11.66 -7.45 7.14
CA LEU A 20 -11.31 -6.24 7.88
C LEU A 20 -11.69 -4.97 7.10
N VAL A 21 -11.47 -4.95 5.78
CA VAL A 21 -11.89 -3.84 4.91
C VAL A 21 -13.42 -3.69 4.94
N ALA A 22 -14.15 -4.79 4.74
CA ALA A 22 -15.62 -4.77 4.77
C ALA A 22 -16.17 -4.34 6.14
N THR A 23 -15.56 -4.82 7.24
CA THR A 23 -15.95 -4.42 8.60
C THR A 23 -15.65 -2.94 8.87
N TYR A 24 -14.57 -2.38 8.32
CA TYR A 24 -14.27 -0.96 8.45
C TYR A 24 -15.25 -0.07 7.67
N LEU A 25 -15.67 -0.52 6.50
CA LEU A 25 -16.65 0.17 5.67
C LEU A 25 -18.07 0.10 6.23
N ASP A 26 -18.37 -0.96 6.99
CA ASP A 26 -19.66 -1.16 7.64
C ASP A 26 -19.95 -0.04 8.65
N GLY A 27 -21.01 0.71 8.42
CA GLY A 27 -21.35 1.89 9.23
C GLY A 27 -20.47 3.12 8.98
N HIS A 28 -19.60 3.11 7.94
CA HIS A 28 -18.79 4.28 7.63
C HIS A 28 -19.68 5.49 7.25
N PRO A 29 -19.42 6.70 7.79
CA PRO A 29 -20.28 7.87 7.57
C PRO A 29 -20.54 8.17 6.10
N ASP A 30 -19.52 8.04 5.22
CA ASP A 30 -19.60 8.34 3.80
C ASP A 30 -20.47 7.35 3.03
N LEU A 31 -20.64 6.13 3.52
CA LEU A 31 -21.49 5.09 2.92
C LEU A 31 -22.91 5.06 3.48
N ARG A 32 -23.23 5.89 4.49
CA ARG A 32 -24.55 5.89 5.10
C ARG A 32 -25.63 6.17 4.06
N GLY A 33 -26.54 5.21 3.87
CA GLY A 33 -27.63 5.29 2.89
C GLY A 33 -27.19 5.18 1.43
N LYS A 34 -25.94 4.75 1.16
CA LYS A 34 -25.43 4.51 -0.17
C LYS A 34 -25.16 3.03 -0.38
N PRO A 35 -25.53 2.45 -1.53
CA PRO A 35 -25.30 1.04 -1.80
C PRO A 35 -23.82 0.78 -2.08
N TRP A 36 -23.29 -0.28 -1.48
CA TRP A 36 -21.96 -0.81 -1.73
C TRP A 36 -21.99 -2.34 -1.74
N GLY A 37 -20.90 -2.98 -2.21
CA GLY A 37 -20.90 -4.41 -2.42
C GLY A 37 -19.66 -5.12 -1.86
N ILE A 38 -19.83 -6.41 -1.62
CA ILE A 38 -18.76 -7.36 -1.31
C ILE A 38 -18.81 -8.51 -2.30
N ALA A 39 -17.65 -8.97 -2.76
CA ALA A 39 -17.57 -9.99 -3.79
C ALA A 39 -16.56 -11.10 -3.45
N GLY A 40 -16.79 -12.29 -4.01
CA GLY A 40 -15.91 -13.43 -3.87
C GLY A 40 -16.44 -14.67 -4.58
N ARG A 41 -15.64 -15.74 -4.66
CA ARG A 41 -15.93 -16.95 -5.44
C ARG A 41 -17.00 -17.88 -4.82
N THR A 42 -17.28 -17.75 -3.53
CA THR A 42 -18.14 -18.69 -2.81
C THR A 42 -19.40 -17.97 -2.32
N GLN A 43 -20.52 -18.21 -3.00
CA GLN A 43 -21.80 -17.56 -2.73
C GLN A 43 -22.20 -17.60 -1.25
N SER A 44 -22.13 -18.78 -0.62
CA SER A 44 -22.55 -18.94 0.78
C SER A 44 -21.70 -18.11 1.74
N LYS A 45 -20.38 -18.03 1.53
CA LYS A 45 -19.48 -17.22 2.38
C LYS A 45 -19.69 -15.72 2.21
N VAL A 46 -19.94 -15.24 0.97
CA VAL A 46 -20.20 -13.83 0.71
C VAL A 46 -21.54 -13.43 1.32
N ALA A 47 -22.58 -14.24 1.12
CA ALA A 47 -23.90 -14.01 1.71
C ALA A 47 -23.87 -14.03 3.26
N GLU A 48 -23.13 -14.96 3.85
CA GLU A 48 -22.94 -15.03 5.30
C GLU A 48 -22.23 -13.78 5.85
N LEU A 49 -21.20 -13.29 5.14
CA LEU A 49 -20.51 -12.07 5.54
C LEU A 49 -21.43 -10.85 5.43
N SER A 50 -22.15 -10.68 4.32
CA SER A 50 -23.12 -9.59 4.16
C SER A 50 -24.19 -9.58 5.26
N ALA A 51 -24.69 -10.76 5.63
CA ALA A 51 -25.69 -10.86 6.70
C ALA A 51 -25.16 -10.50 8.10
N LYS A 52 -23.85 -10.58 8.32
CA LYS A 52 -23.17 -10.18 9.58
C LYS A 52 -22.90 -8.68 9.66
N LEU A 53 -22.84 -7.99 8.53
CA LEU A 53 -22.59 -6.56 8.47
C LEU A 53 -23.91 -5.77 8.64
N GLY A 54 -23.86 -4.66 9.37
CA GLY A 54 -25.04 -3.85 9.70
C GLY A 54 -25.68 -3.20 8.49
N ASP A 55 -24.85 -2.69 7.57
CA ASP A 55 -25.30 -2.05 6.32
C ASP A 55 -25.80 -3.06 5.28
N ARG A 56 -25.55 -4.36 5.48
CA ARG A 56 -25.90 -5.44 4.55
C ARG A 56 -25.51 -5.14 3.10
N PRO A 57 -24.20 -4.98 2.82
CA PRO A 57 -23.74 -4.71 1.46
C PRO A 57 -24.18 -5.80 0.50
N GLU A 58 -24.35 -5.46 -0.78
CA GLU A 58 -24.74 -6.44 -1.78
C GLU A 58 -23.71 -7.57 -1.88
N ALA A 59 -24.19 -8.81 -1.83
CA ALA A 59 -23.38 -10.01 -1.91
C ALA A 59 -23.28 -10.52 -3.35
N LEU A 60 -22.08 -10.38 -3.95
CA LEU A 60 -21.81 -10.76 -5.34
C LEU A 60 -20.96 -12.02 -5.40
N CYS A 61 -21.43 -13.05 -6.12
CA CYS A 61 -20.64 -14.25 -6.37
C CYS A 61 -20.01 -14.15 -7.75
N VAL A 62 -18.69 -13.90 -7.78
CA VAL A 62 -17.94 -13.73 -9.03
C VAL A 62 -16.65 -14.53 -8.96
N ASP A 63 -16.43 -15.40 -9.93
CA ASP A 63 -15.13 -16.04 -10.19
C ASP A 63 -14.37 -15.20 -11.22
N LEU A 64 -13.09 -14.91 -10.96
CA LEU A 64 -12.26 -14.12 -11.88
C LEU A 64 -11.91 -14.86 -13.18
N ASP A 65 -12.18 -16.16 -13.25
CA ASP A 65 -12.06 -16.94 -14.49
C ASP A 65 -13.28 -16.78 -15.40
N ASP A 66 -14.39 -16.23 -14.88
CA ASP A 66 -15.60 -15.89 -15.65
C ASP A 66 -15.54 -14.42 -16.09
N THR A 67 -15.07 -14.19 -17.31
CA THR A 67 -14.89 -12.85 -17.89
C THR A 67 -16.20 -12.05 -17.97
N ASP A 68 -17.32 -12.71 -18.23
CA ASP A 68 -18.61 -12.04 -18.36
C ASP A 68 -19.10 -11.59 -16.97
N ALA A 69 -19.01 -12.45 -15.96
CA ALA A 69 -19.34 -12.10 -14.58
C ALA A 69 -18.46 -10.98 -14.02
N VAL A 70 -17.15 -10.97 -14.35
CA VAL A 70 -16.21 -9.89 -13.98
C VAL A 70 -16.63 -8.58 -14.64
N THR A 71 -16.95 -8.61 -15.94
CA THR A 71 -17.36 -7.41 -16.68
C THR A 71 -18.68 -6.86 -16.16
N GLU A 72 -19.65 -7.72 -15.87
CA GLU A 72 -20.92 -7.31 -15.26
C GLU A 72 -20.69 -6.67 -13.88
N MET A 73 -19.92 -7.31 -12.99
CA MET A 73 -19.62 -6.74 -11.66
C MET A 73 -18.97 -5.37 -11.78
N VAL A 74 -17.95 -5.24 -12.64
CA VAL A 74 -17.22 -3.97 -12.83
C VAL A 74 -18.14 -2.87 -13.36
N SER A 75 -19.06 -3.19 -14.26
CA SER A 75 -20.01 -2.20 -14.83
C SER A 75 -20.98 -1.59 -13.81
N ARG A 76 -21.08 -2.18 -12.62
CA ARG A 76 -22.02 -1.78 -11.55
C ARG A 76 -21.42 -0.86 -10.50
N THR A 77 -20.15 -0.50 -10.60
CA THR A 77 -19.48 0.28 -9.57
C THR A 77 -18.53 1.33 -10.15
N THR A 78 -18.13 2.27 -9.33
CA THR A 78 -17.09 3.25 -9.69
C THR A 78 -15.71 2.88 -9.15
N VAL A 79 -15.63 2.02 -8.11
CA VAL A 79 -14.37 1.63 -7.47
C VAL A 79 -14.37 0.14 -7.13
N ILE A 80 -13.29 -0.55 -7.45
CA ILE A 80 -12.99 -1.91 -6.99
C ILE A 80 -11.78 -1.88 -6.03
N LEU A 81 -11.96 -2.46 -4.83
CA LEU A 81 -10.89 -2.77 -3.90
C LEU A 81 -10.60 -4.27 -3.93
N ASN A 82 -9.47 -4.67 -4.47
CA ASN A 82 -9.13 -6.09 -4.61
C ASN A 82 -8.26 -6.58 -3.45
N CYS A 83 -8.84 -7.43 -2.59
CA CYS A 83 -8.18 -8.10 -1.47
C CYS A 83 -7.80 -9.56 -1.75
N ALA A 84 -7.96 -10.05 -2.99
CA ALA A 84 -7.76 -11.45 -3.37
C ALA A 84 -6.34 -11.74 -3.87
N GLY A 85 -5.33 -11.54 -3.04
CA GLY A 85 -3.95 -11.96 -3.36
C GLY A 85 -3.70 -13.48 -3.15
N PRO A 86 -2.59 -14.04 -3.70
CA PRO A 86 -1.58 -13.38 -4.56
C PRO A 86 -2.14 -13.07 -5.95
N TYR A 87 -1.87 -11.87 -6.46
CA TYR A 87 -2.56 -11.30 -7.62
C TYR A 87 -2.18 -11.94 -8.95
N SER A 88 -0.91 -12.33 -9.10
CA SER A 88 -0.39 -13.00 -10.32
C SER A 88 -0.94 -14.42 -10.55
N VAL A 89 -1.49 -15.06 -9.50
CA VAL A 89 -2.01 -16.44 -9.58
C VAL A 89 -3.51 -16.55 -9.29
N SER A 90 -4.14 -15.50 -8.78
CA SER A 90 -5.59 -15.47 -8.51
C SER A 90 -6.39 -14.73 -9.59
N ASN A 91 -5.84 -14.65 -10.79
CA ASN A 91 -6.40 -13.95 -11.96
C ASN A 91 -6.69 -12.45 -11.67
N GLY A 92 -5.85 -11.80 -10.85
CA GLY A 92 -5.92 -10.35 -10.59
C GLY A 92 -5.82 -9.51 -11.86
N THR A 93 -5.10 -10.02 -12.88
CA THR A 93 -4.98 -9.40 -14.20
C THR A 93 -6.34 -9.22 -14.90
N ALA A 94 -7.25 -10.20 -14.80
CA ALA A 94 -8.58 -10.11 -15.40
C ALA A 94 -9.39 -8.97 -14.77
N LEU A 95 -9.41 -8.90 -13.44
CA LEU A 95 -10.15 -7.88 -12.71
C LEU A 95 -9.59 -6.47 -12.95
N LEU A 96 -8.26 -6.29 -12.82
CA LEU A 96 -7.60 -5.02 -13.10
C LEU A 96 -7.84 -4.57 -14.53
N GLY A 97 -7.69 -5.48 -15.49
CA GLY A 97 -7.89 -5.19 -16.91
C GLY A 97 -9.35 -4.82 -17.25
N ALA A 98 -10.34 -5.43 -16.60
CA ALA A 98 -11.74 -5.05 -16.73
C ALA A 98 -11.97 -3.63 -16.20
N CYS A 99 -11.45 -3.31 -15.00
CA CYS A 99 -11.52 -1.97 -14.42
C CYS A 99 -10.87 -0.92 -15.34
N ALA A 100 -9.64 -1.19 -15.81
CA ALA A 100 -8.92 -0.29 -16.70
C ALA A 100 -9.69 0.02 -17.98
N ARG A 101 -10.32 -0.98 -18.60
CA ARG A 101 -11.13 -0.79 -19.81
C ARG A 101 -12.44 -0.08 -19.57
N ALA A 102 -13.07 -0.30 -18.41
CA ALA A 102 -14.37 0.27 -18.09
C ALA A 102 -14.32 1.70 -17.52
N GLY A 103 -13.13 2.25 -17.26
CA GLY A 103 -12.99 3.54 -16.58
C GLY A 103 -13.29 3.48 -15.08
N VAL A 104 -13.34 2.27 -14.50
CA VAL A 104 -13.58 2.02 -13.09
C VAL A 104 -12.27 2.09 -12.32
N HIS A 105 -12.25 2.80 -11.21
CA HIS A 105 -11.07 2.92 -10.37
C HIS A 105 -10.76 1.60 -9.66
N TYR A 106 -9.48 1.33 -9.45
CA TYR A 106 -8.99 0.08 -8.86
C TYR A 106 -7.89 0.33 -7.85
N SER A 107 -7.92 -0.38 -6.74
CA SER A 107 -6.77 -0.47 -5.84
C SER A 107 -6.66 -1.85 -5.22
N ASP A 108 -5.43 -2.24 -4.87
CA ASP A 108 -5.09 -3.51 -4.24
C ASP A 108 -3.96 -3.38 -3.21
N LEU A 109 -3.53 -4.51 -2.65
CA LEU A 109 -2.44 -4.64 -1.68
C LEU A 109 -1.26 -5.43 -2.28
N SER A 110 -1.04 -5.29 -3.58
CA SER A 110 -0.01 -6.04 -4.29
C SER A 110 1.39 -5.55 -3.94
N GLY A 111 2.27 -6.49 -3.54
CA GLY A 111 3.71 -6.31 -3.43
C GLY A 111 4.50 -7.13 -4.46
N GLU A 112 3.81 -7.72 -5.45
CA GLU A 112 4.38 -8.57 -6.50
C GLU A 112 4.94 -7.70 -7.64
N GLY A 113 6.15 -7.13 -7.45
CA GLY A 113 6.72 -6.13 -8.36
C GLY A 113 6.82 -6.57 -9.82
N PHE A 114 7.07 -7.85 -10.10
CA PHE A 114 7.08 -8.38 -11.46
C PHE A 114 5.70 -8.31 -12.12
N TRP A 115 4.63 -8.67 -11.38
CA TRP A 115 3.26 -8.57 -11.85
C TRP A 115 2.82 -7.12 -12.01
N GLN A 116 3.18 -6.24 -11.06
CA GLN A 116 2.88 -4.81 -11.17
C GLN A 116 3.51 -4.21 -12.44
N ALA A 117 4.77 -4.56 -12.77
CA ALA A 117 5.43 -4.10 -13.99
C ALA A 117 4.69 -4.55 -15.25
N GLU A 118 4.28 -5.82 -15.30
CA GLU A 118 3.46 -6.37 -16.39
C GLU A 118 2.12 -5.64 -16.54
N MET A 119 1.45 -5.37 -15.43
CA MET A 119 0.17 -4.65 -15.43
C MET A 119 0.32 -3.19 -15.88
N ILE A 120 1.41 -2.53 -15.52
CA ILE A 120 1.74 -1.18 -15.99
C ILE A 120 1.89 -1.18 -17.51
N ASP A 121 2.71 -2.08 -18.04
CA ASP A 121 2.96 -2.17 -19.50
C ASP A 121 1.66 -2.46 -20.27
N ALA A 122 0.82 -3.36 -19.74
CA ALA A 122 -0.40 -3.78 -20.41
C ALA A 122 -1.54 -2.76 -20.32
N PHE A 123 -1.68 -2.05 -19.20
CA PHE A 123 -2.91 -1.33 -18.91
C PHE A 123 -2.77 0.17 -18.64
N ASP A 124 -1.56 0.74 -18.53
CA ASP A 124 -1.41 2.16 -18.21
C ASP A 124 -2.05 3.06 -19.29
N LYS A 125 -1.80 2.76 -20.57
CA LYS A 125 -2.44 3.51 -21.65
C LYS A 125 -3.96 3.33 -21.67
N ILE A 126 -4.43 2.10 -21.48
CA ILE A 126 -5.87 1.78 -21.47
C ILE A 126 -6.57 2.54 -20.33
N ALA A 127 -6.00 2.54 -19.14
CA ALA A 127 -6.53 3.26 -17.99
C ALA A 127 -6.53 4.77 -18.20
N ARG A 128 -5.49 5.33 -18.84
CA ARG A 128 -5.48 6.75 -19.22
C ARG A 128 -6.59 7.11 -20.21
N ASP A 129 -6.78 6.27 -21.22
CA ASP A 129 -7.79 6.52 -22.28
C ASP A 129 -9.23 6.39 -21.73
N SER A 130 -9.46 5.50 -20.77
CA SER A 130 -10.78 5.26 -20.16
C SER A 130 -11.14 6.20 -19.01
N GLY A 131 -10.14 6.83 -18.39
CA GLY A 131 -10.31 7.63 -17.18
C GLY A 131 -10.13 6.87 -15.88
N ALA A 132 -9.77 5.56 -15.91
CA ALA A 132 -9.53 4.77 -14.71
C ALA A 132 -8.26 5.21 -13.97
N LYS A 133 -8.32 5.24 -12.64
CA LYS A 133 -7.14 5.26 -11.76
C LYS A 133 -6.91 3.86 -11.22
N VAL A 134 -5.76 3.28 -11.52
CA VAL A 134 -5.29 2.00 -10.99
C VAL A 134 -4.15 2.28 -10.03
N ILE A 135 -4.32 1.97 -8.75
CA ILE A 135 -3.34 2.30 -7.68
C ILE A 135 -2.93 1.02 -6.97
N PHE A 136 -1.66 0.64 -7.07
CA PHE A 136 -1.08 -0.47 -6.33
C PHE A 136 -0.68 -0.10 -4.91
N GLY A 137 -0.61 -1.10 -4.04
CA GLY A 137 -0.07 -0.94 -2.69
C GLY A 137 -0.90 0.00 -1.83
N GLY A 138 -2.24 -0.14 -1.84
CA GLY A 138 -3.19 0.68 -1.09
C GLY A 138 -3.16 0.48 0.43
N GLY A 139 -2.02 0.09 1.00
CA GLY A 139 -1.82 -0.18 2.41
C GLY A 139 -0.50 0.38 2.96
N VAL A 140 -0.08 -0.10 4.13
CA VAL A 140 1.20 0.29 4.74
C VAL A 140 2.38 -0.05 3.81
N ASP A 141 2.20 -1.00 2.92
CA ASP A 141 3.21 -1.45 1.96
C ASP A 141 3.66 -0.35 0.99
N SER A 142 3.00 0.80 0.93
CA SER A 142 3.46 1.92 0.10
C SER A 142 2.94 3.29 0.53
N ILE A 143 1.72 3.40 1.07
CA ILE A 143 1.10 4.70 1.37
C ILE A 143 1.97 5.59 2.26
N PRO A 144 2.51 5.15 3.42
CA PRO A 144 3.30 6.01 4.27
C PRO A 144 4.59 6.48 3.61
N SER A 145 5.28 5.58 2.88
CA SER A 145 6.53 5.90 2.20
C SER A 145 6.30 6.85 1.02
N ASP A 146 5.27 6.60 0.21
CA ASP A 146 5.00 7.39 -1.00
C ASP A 146 4.46 8.79 -0.66
N LEU A 147 3.50 8.90 0.26
CA LEU A 147 2.99 10.20 0.70
C LEU A 147 4.02 10.99 1.51
N GLY A 148 4.82 10.32 2.34
CA GLY A 148 5.90 10.98 3.09
C GLY A 148 6.98 11.53 2.18
N ALA A 149 7.40 10.76 1.16
CA ALA A 149 8.35 11.21 0.15
C ALA A 149 7.79 12.39 -0.66
N PHE A 150 6.51 12.32 -1.01
CA PHE A 150 5.81 13.41 -1.71
C PHE A 150 5.84 14.71 -0.91
N MET A 151 5.39 14.70 0.35
CA MET A 151 5.37 15.88 1.20
C MET A 151 6.77 16.47 1.40
N ALA A 152 7.76 15.61 1.68
CA ALA A 152 9.13 16.07 1.93
C ALA A 152 9.80 16.64 0.67
N ALA A 153 9.53 16.04 -0.50
CA ALA A 153 10.03 16.54 -1.78
C ALA A 153 9.40 17.88 -2.15
N GLU A 154 8.07 17.99 -2.03
CA GLU A 154 7.33 19.19 -2.39
C GLU A 154 7.81 20.40 -1.60
N ALA A 155 8.16 20.24 -0.32
CA ALA A 155 8.66 21.31 0.54
C ALA A 155 10.03 21.89 0.11
N LEU A 156 10.78 21.21 -0.80
CA LEU A 156 12.11 21.65 -1.26
C LEU A 156 12.18 21.90 -2.78
N LEU A 157 11.08 21.78 -3.50
CA LEU A 157 11.07 21.87 -4.98
C LEU A 157 11.09 23.29 -5.52
N ASP A 158 10.89 24.31 -4.73
CA ASP A 158 10.90 25.71 -5.14
C ASP A 158 12.30 26.22 -5.54
N GLU A 159 13.35 25.42 -5.30
CA GLU A 159 14.73 25.74 -5.65
C GLU A 159 15.09 25.11 -7.02
N PRO A 160 15.25 25.90 -8.07
CA PRO A 160 15.62 25.38 -9.39
C PRO A 160 17.04 24.78 -9.37
N ASN A 161 17.18 23.57 -9.94
CA ASN A 161 18.46 22.85 -10.15
C ASN A 161 19.15 22.23 -8.93
N GLN A 162 18.49 22.04 -7.80
CA GLN A 162 19.07 21.31 -6.68
C GLN A 162 18.75 19.81 -6.74
N SER A 163 19.77 18.99 -6.41
CA SER A 163 19.56 17.57 -6.15
C SER A 163 19.04 17.38 -4.73
N VAL A 164 18.00 16.57 -4.58
CA VAL A 164 17.39 16.23 -3.30
C VAL A 164 17.67 14.77 -2.96
N GLN A 165 18.18 14.50 -1.76
CA GLN A 165 18.27 13.17 -1.21
C GLN A 165 17.05 12.92 -0.31
N LEU A 166 16.19 11.99 -0.69
CA LEU A 166 15.09 11.51 0.13
C LEU A 166 15.51 10.23 0.85
N ARG A 167 15.31 10.21 2.15
CA ARG A 167 15.59 9.04 2.97
C ARG A 167 14.48 8.78 3.96
N GLY A 168 13.87 7.59 3.86
CA GLY A 168 12.89 7.08 4.82
C GLY A 168 13.54 6.19 5.87
N VAL A 169 13.23 6.40 7.15
CA VAL A 169 13.67 5.55 8.24
C VAL A 169 12.45 5.11 9.06
N TYR A 170 12.14 3.82 9.02
CA TYR A 170 11.13 3.25 9.91
C TYR A 170 11.68 3.18 11.33
N THR A 171 11.07 3.96 12.22
CA THR A 171 11.43 4.04 13.65
C THR A 171 10.52 3.18 14.51
N ARG A 172 9.33 2.82 13.99
CA ARG A 172 8.37 1.90 14.61
C ARG A 172 7.65 1.09 13.55
N TYR A 173 7.52 -0.21 13.82
CA TYR A 173 6.73 -1.13 13.01
C TYR A 173 6.36 -2.32 13.91
N THR A 174 5.19 -2.24 14.53
CA THR A 174 4.72 -3.23 15.51
C THR A 174 3.52 -3.95 14.92
N GLY A 175 3.77 -5.12 14.36
CA GLY A 175 2.77 -5.89 13.66
C GLY A 175 3.20 -7.33 13.40
N SER A 176 2.45 -8.04 12.60
CA SER A 176 2.74 -9.42 12.21
C SER A 176 2.50 -9.65 10.72
N PHE A 177 2.98 -10.80 10.25
CA PHE A 177 2.77 -11.26 8.89
C PHE A 177 1.59 -12.21 8.81
N SER A 178 0.80 -12.16 7.72
CA SER A 178 -0.28 -13.12 7.48
C SER A 178 0.14 -14.28 6.61
N GLY A 179 -0.79 -15.24 6.53
CA GLY A 179 -0.75 -16.28 5.51
C GLY A 179 -0.73 -15.71 4.09
N GLY A 180 -1.37 -14.56 3.83
CA GLY A 180 -1.35 -13.86 2.54
C GLY A 180 0.06 -13.38 2.17
N THR A 181 0.73 -12.67 3.07
CA THR A 181 2.13 -12.20 2.87
C THR A 181 3.10 -13.37 2.63
N LEU A 182 2.94 -14.45 3.41
CA LEU A 182 3.74 -15.66 3.22
C LEU A 182 3.47 -16.34 1.87
N ASN A 183 2.24 -16.30 1.38
CA ASN A 183 1.88 -16.85 0.06
C ASN A 183 2.44 -16.00 -1.08
N SER A 184 2.40 -14.66 -1.00
CA SER A 184 3.05 -13.78 -1.99
C SER A 184 4.56 -14.03 -2.06
N GLY A 185 5.23 -14.27 -0.93
CA GLY A 185 6.63 -14.69 -0.91
C GLY A 185 6.87 -16.00 -1.66
N LYS A 186 6.00 -17.02 -1.48
CA LYS A 186 6.11 -18.29 -2.22
C LYS A 186 5.87 -18.13 -3.72
N VAL A 187 4.95 -17.24 -4.11
CA VAL A 187 4.68 -16.94 -5.53
C VAL A 187 5.87 -16.24 -6.15
N THR A 188 6.46 -15.26 -5.48
CA THR A 188 7.70 -14.61 -5.92
C THR A 188 8.84 -15.60 -6.12
N GLU A 189 9.03 -16.54 -5.20
CA GLU A 189 10.02 -17.62 -5.34
C GLU A 189 9.72 -18.55 -6.54
N ARG A 190 8.45 -18.84 -6.80
CA ARG A 190 8.06 -19.61 -8.00
C ARG A 190 8.35 -18.85 -9.29
N ALA A 191 8.04 -17.55 -9.31
CA ALA A 191 8.30 -16.67 -10.44
C ALA A 191 9.82 -16.60 -10.74
N LYS A 192 10.68 -16.56 -9.71
CA LYS A 192 12.13 -16.66 -9.87
C LYS A 192 12.55 -18.00 -10.49
N ARG A 193 12.05 -19.11 -9.97
CA ARG A 193 12.38 -20.46 -10.49
C ARG A 193 11.90 -20.69 -11.92
N SER A 194 10.78 -20.09 -12.31
CA SER A 194 10.26 -20.17 -13.70
C SER A 194 10.95 -19.21 -14.66
N GLY A 195 11.76 -18.26 -14.17
CA GLY A 195 12.39 -17.23 -14.97
C GLY A 195 11.48 -16.03 -15.30
N SER A 196 10.23 -16.01 -14.79
CA SER A 196 9.32 -14.88 -14.96
C SER A 196 9.74 -13.66 -14.15
N TYR A 197 10.52 -13.87 -13.08
CA TYR A 197 11.13 -12.82 -12.27
C TYR A 197 12.63 -13.04 -12.18
N THR A 198 13.39 -12.33 -13.00
CA THR A 198 14.84 -12.51 -13.11
C THR A 198 15.60 -11.72 -12.02
N ASP A 199 16.86 -12.10 -11.78
CA ASP A 199 17.73 -11.37 -10.86
C ASP A 199 17.93 -9.92 -11.30
N ALA A 200 17.96 -9.65 -12.60
CA ALA A 200 18.03 -8.30 -13.15
C ALA A 200 16.77 -7.48 -12.82
N MET A 201 15.59 -8.09 -12.90
CA MET A 201 14.34 -7.42 -12.48
C MET A 201 14.31 -7.17 -10.97
N GLU A 202 14.80 -8.12 -10.17
CA GLU A 202 14.87 -7.98 -8.73
C GLU A 202 15.81 -6.85 -8.30
N ALA A 203 16.96 -6.76 -8.98
CA ALA A 203 17.96 -5.72 -8.72
C ALA A 203 17.57 -4.33 -9.27
N ASN A 204 16.54 -4.25 -10.12
CA ASN A 204 16.14 -2.99 -10.74
C ASN A 204 15.26 -2.15 -9.80
N PRO A 205 15.76 -1.02 -9.28
CA PRO A 205 14.99 -0.12 -8.42
C PRO A 205 13.89 0.62 -9.20
N TYR A 206 13.99 0.70 -10.52
CA TYR A 206 13.06 1.35 -11.43
C TYR A 206 12.19 0.33 -12.20
N LEU A 207 12.01 -0.88 -11.67
CA LEU A 207 11.24 -1.95 -12.31
C LEU A 207 9.82 -1.52 -12.72
N LEU A 208 9.19 -0.62 -11.95
CA LEU A 208 7.84 -0.13 -12.22
C LEU A 208 7.81 1.07 -13.19
N THR A 209 8.92 1.34 -13.88
CA THR A 209 9.05 2.48 -14.81
C THR A 209 9.80 2.02 -16.05
N THR A 210 9.06 1.68 -17.10
CA THR A 210 9.64 1.10 -18.32
C THR A 210 10.64 2.04 -18.98
N GLY A 211 11.86 1.56 -19.20
CA GLY A 211 12.90 2.25 -19.97
C GLY A 211 13.51 3.50 -19.28
N VAL A 212 13.18 3.74 -18.02
CA VAL A 212 13.74 4.87 -17.27
C VAL A 212 14.96 4.44 -16.47
N ILE A 213 16.06 5.20 -16.65
CA ILE A 213 17.24 5.13 -15.80
C ILE A 213 17.20 6.40 -14.95
N GLY A 214 16.93 6.23 -13.66
CA GLY A 214 16.92 7.32 -12.70
C GLY A 214 18.31 7.57 -12.09
N MET A 215 18.35 8.51 -11.16
CA MET A 215 19.52 8.76 -10.33
C MET A 215 19.77 7.54 -9.44
N GLU A 216 20.87 6.84 -9.63
CA GLU A 216 21.25 5.72 -8.78
C GLU A 216 21.62 6.24 -7.39
N THR A 217 21.10 5.60 -6.39
CA THR A 217 21.18 6.06 -5.00
C THR A 217 21.90 5.10 -4.09
N ASP A 218 22.87 4.41 -4.60
CA ASP A 218 23.85 3.78 -3.74
C ASP A 218 24.70 4.86 -3.06
N THR A 219 24.09 5.53 -2.10
CA THR A 219 24.89 6.30 -1.13
C THR A 219 25.69 5.28 -0.35
N PRO A 220 27.01 5.25 -0.48
CA PRO A 220 27.85 4.27 0.23
C PRO A 220 27.55 4.28 1.73
N GLY A 221 27.28 3.11 2.30
CA GLY A 221 26.98 2.95 3.72
C GLY A 221 25.52 3.11 4.12
N THR A 222 24.60 3.42 3.20
CA THR A 222 23.16 3.41 3.49
C THR A 222 22.60 2.01 3.24
N PRO A 223 21.94 1.36 4.22
CA PRO A 223 21.23 0.13 3.96
C PRO A 223 20.02 0.44 3.08
N ASP A 224 20.12 0.15 1.78
CA ASP A 224 18.99 0.19 0.87
C ASP A 224 18.42 -1.24 0.75
N GLY A 225 17.13 -1.40 0.95
CA GLY A 225 16.44 -2.67 0.84
C GLY A 225 16.40 -3.25 -0.56
N MET A 226 16.88 -2.50 -1.58
CA MET A 226 17.01 -2.99 -2.96
C MET A 226 18.14 -4.01 -3.13
N HIS A 227 19.05 -4.13 -2.15
CA HIS A 227 20.10 -5.15 -2.19
C HIS A 227 19.64 -6.44 -1.50
N PRO A 228 19.86 -7.61 -2.09
CA PRO A 228 19.41 -8.90 -1.56
C PRO A 228 20.13 -9.32 -0.26
N ARG A 229 21.11 -8.56 0.21
CA ARG A 229 21.86 -8.85 1.42
C ARG A 229 21.46 -7.93 2.55
N PHE A 230 21.20 -8.51 3.72
CA PHE A 230 21.03 -7.75 4.96
C PHE A 230 22.26 -6.88 5.20
N LYS A 231 22.05 -5.57 5.21
CA LYS A 231 23.10 -4.58 5.49
C LYS A 231 22.74 -3.82 6.75
N TRP A 232 23.73 -3.35 7.45
CA TRP A 232 23.58 -2.42 8.56
C TRP A 232 24.59 -1.26 8.41
N ALA A 233 24.25 -0.13 8.95
CA ALA A 233 25.10 1.06 9.01
C ALA A 233 24.83 1.83 10.30
N PHE A 234 25.69 2.77 10.62
CA PHE A 234 25.47 3.71 11.72
C PHE A 234 24.96 5.04 11.16
N ASP A 235 23.87 5.52 11.71
CA ASP A 235 23.28 6.81 11.41
C ASP A 235 23.41 7.74 12.62
N SER A 236 23.80 8.99 12.40
CA SER A 236 24.03 9.95 13.50
C SER A 236 22.73 10.32 14.25
N THR A 237 21.57 10.20 13.60
CA THR A 237 20.26 10.54 14.18
C THR A 237 19.59 9.32 14.81
N TYR A 238 19.66 8.17 14.12
CA TYR A 238 18.88 6.97 14.49
C TYR A 238 19.73 5.86 15.13
N GLY A 239 21.06 6.07 15.25
CA GLY A 239 21.98 5.06 15.71
C GLY A 239 22.17 3.97 14.67
N ALA A 240 22.14 2.70 15.08
CA ALA A 240 22.25 1.60 14.14
C ALA A 240 20.97 1.44 13.31
N VAL A 241 21.13 1.40 12.00
CA VAL A 241 20.04 1.19 11.01
C VAL A 241 20.34 -0.07 10.19
N THR A 242 19.27 -0.68 9.67
CA THR A 242 19.38 -1.92 8.89
C THR A 242 18.39 -1.89 7.73
N THR A 243 18.55 -2.81 6.79
CA THR A 243 17.61 -3.01 5.70
C THR A 243 16.19 -3.19 6.24
N PHE A 244 15.24 -2.46 5.68
CA PHE A 244 13.82 -2.66 5.95
C PHE A 244 13.24 -3.65 4.93
N PHE A 245 12.51 -4.64 5.39
CA PHE A 245 12.04 -5.75 4.55
C PHE A 245 11.04 -5.34 3.46
N MET A 246 10.32 -4.20 3.66
CA MET A 246 9.40 -3.65 2.67
C MET A 246 10.05 -2.64 1.72
N ALA A 247 11.30 -2.22 1.97
CA ALA A 247 11.97 -1.22 1.14
C ALA A 247 12.04 -1.59 -0.36
N PRO A 248 12.20 -2.86 -0.77
CA PRO A 248 12.15 -3.24 -2.19
C PRO A 248 10.79 -2.97 -2.86
N ILE A 249 9.70 -3.01 -2.10
CA ILE A 249 8.34 -2.74 -2.59
C ILE A 249 8.11 -1.23 -2.58
N ASN A 250 8.24 -0.61 -1.40
CA ASN A 250 8.02 0.81 -1.19
C ASN A 250 8.88 1.67 -2.11
N GLY A 251 10.18 1.36 -2.19
CA GLY A 251 11.14 2.12 -2.99
C GLY A 251 10.80 2.15 -4.48
N ARG A 252 10.22 1.08 -5.02
CA ARG A 252 9.77 1.05 -6.42
C ARG A 252 8.56 1.94 -6.64
N ILE A 253 7.61 1.95 -5.71
CA ILE A 253 6.42 2.81 -5.78
C ILE A 253 6.85 4.28 -5.69
N VAL A 254 7.70 4.64 -4.72
CA VAL A 254 8.22 6.02 -4.59
C VAL A 254 8.97 6.46 -5.86
N ARG A 255 9.86 5.60 -6.39
CA ARG A 255 10.59 5.92 -7.63
C ARG A 255 9.67 6.06 -8.84
N ARG A 256 8.59 5.27 -8.92
CA ARG A 256 7.54 5.48 -9.93
C ARG A 256 6.89 6.85 -9.76
N SER A 257 6.58 7.26 -8.54
CA SER A 257 6.05 8.60 -8.26
C SER A 257 6.99 9.70 -8.73
N LEU A 258 8.28 9.55 -8.46
CA LEU A 258 9.30 10.51 -8.92
C LEU A 258 9.40 10.56 -10.45
N VAL A 259 9.27 9.43 -11.14
CA VAL A 259 9.27 9.37 -12.60
C VAL A 259 8.03 10.06 -13.17
N LEU A 260 6.85 9.73 -12.66
CA LEU A 260 5.59 10.33 -13.10
C LEU A 260 5.55 11.85 -12.87
N ARG A 261 6.29 12.35 -11.86
CA ARG A 261 6.46 13.78 -11.55
C ARG A 261 7.61 14.44 -12.32
N ASN A 262 8.35 13.70 -13.15
CA ASN A 262 9.59 14.17 -13.81
C ASN A 262 10.67 14.65 -12.82
N GLN A 263 10.73 14.06 -11.64
CA GLN A 263 11.64 14.42 -10.55
C GLN A 263 12.79 13.42 -10.36
N HIS A 264 12.75 12.25 -11.00
CA HIS A 264 13.70 11.14 -10.85
C HIS A 264 15.15 11.46 -11.20
N GLN A 265 15.39 12.51 -12.00
CA GLN A 265 16.75 12.98 -12.33
C GLN A 265 17.33 13.92 -11.26
N LYS A 266 16.49 14.42 -10.37
CA LYS A 266 16.87 15.40 -9.33
C LYS A 266 16.77 14.81 -7.92
N ILE A 267 15.95 13.78 -7.73
CA ILE A 267 15.63 13.22 -6.42
C ILE A 267 16.08 11.77 -6.36
N SER A 268 16.92 11.47 -5.40
CA SER A 268 17.30 10.12 -5.02
C SER A 268 16.46 9.64 -3.84
N TYR A 269 16.19 8.32 -3.77
CA TYR A 269 15.42 7.73 -2.69
C TYR A 269 16.12 6.51 -2.07
N SER A 270 16.10 6.45 -0.73
CA SER A 270 16.52 5.26 0.03
C SER A 270 15.60 5.05 1.23
N GLU A 271 15.49 3.78 1.69
CA GLU A 271 14.65 3.42 2.82
C GLU A 271 15.32 2.35 3.69
N CYS A 272 15.25 2.53 5.00
CA CYS A 272 15.81 1.60 5.97
C CYS A 272 14.99 1.56 7.26
N ALA A 273 15.41 0.77 8.23
CA ALA A 273 14.79 0.67 9.54
C ALA A 273 15.81 0.91 10.66
N ALA A 274 15.42 1.67 11.67
CA ALA A 274 16.22 1.77 12.90
C ALA A 274 16.23 0.44 13.65
N ILE A 275 17.37 0.00 14.17
CA ILE A 275 17.46 -1.25 14.96
C ILE A 275 16.57 -1.18 16.19
N GLY A 276 16.42 -0.01 16.80
CA GLY A 276 15.48 0.24 17.88
C GLY A 276 14.03 -0.16 17.57
N MET A 277 13.61 -0.13 16.29
CA MET A 277 12.32 -0.63 15.84
C MET A 277 12.16 -2.13 16.15
N TRP A 278 13.15 -2.94 15.82
CA TRP A 278 13.16 -4.38 16.07
C TRP A 278 13.16 -4.71 17.55
N LEU A 279 13.95 -3.97 18.35
CA LEU A 279 14.01 -4.15 19.80
C LEU A 279 12.65 -3.84 20.47
N ARG A 280 11.96 -2.80 20.01
CA ARG A 280 10.59 -2.46 20.49
C ARG A 280 9.58 -3.55 20.09
N ALA A 281 9.64 -4.04 18.85
CA ALA A 281 8.78 -5.13 18.41
C ALA A 281 9.00 -6.39 19.25
N ILE A 282 10.25 -6.79 19.46
CA ILE A 282 10.61 -7.94 20.32
C ILE A 282 10.14 -7.70 21.75
N GLY A 283 10.41 -6.51 22.33
CA GLY A 283 9.97 -6.14 23.68
C GLY A 283 8.46 -6.27 23.87
N MET A 284 7.67 -5.82 22.88
CA MET A 284 6.22 -5.97 22.92
C MET A 284 5.79 -7.45 22.85
N TRP A 285 6.40 -8.23 21.98
CA TRP A 285 6.15 -9.68 21.89
C TRP A 285 6.50 -10.40 23.18
N VAL A 286 7.65 -10.09 23.81
CA VAL A 286 8.09 -10.68 25.07
C VAL A 286 7.16 -10.28 26.22
N SER A 287 6.82 -9.00 26.36
CA SER A 287 5.95 -8.51 27.44
C SER A 287 4.54 -9.07 27.38
N ARG A 288 4.00 -9.26 26.17
CA ARG A 288 2.66 -9.84 25.96
C ARG A 288 2.71 -11.37 25.92
N GLY A 289 3.80 -11.96 25.40
CA GLY A 289 4.03 -13.41 25.38
C GLY A 289 4.13 -14.00 26.80
N PHE A 290 4.69 -13.27 27.77
CA PHE A 290 4.69 -13.70 29.16
C PHE A 290 3.27 -13.82 29.77
N GLY A 291 2.34 -12.97 29.34
CA GLY A 291 0.92 -13.10 29.70
C GLY A 291 0.20 -14.26 28.99
N TYR A 292 0.67 -14.64 27.80
CA TYR A 292 0.11 -15.73 26.98
C TYR A 292 0.60 -17.12 27.38
N PHE A 293 1.76 -17.22 28.02
CA PHE A 293 2.29 -18.49 28.53
C PHE A 293 1.37 -19.15 29.58
N LEU A 294 0.41 -18.41 30.07
CA LEU A 294 -0.55 -18.86 31.07
C LEU A 294 -1.94 -19.27 30.50
N GLY A 295 -2.17 -19.18 29.19
CA GLY A 295 -3.53 -19.44 28.72
C GLY A 295 -3.80 -19.89 27.29
N GLU A 296 -2.99 -19.55 26.28
CA GLU A 296 -3.27 -19.99 24.89
C GLU A 296 -2.01 -20.22 24.04
N PRO A 297 -1.98 -21.23 23.14
CA PRO A 297 -0.80 -21.52 22.34
C PRO A 297 -0.57 -20.42 21.28
N ILE A 298 0.65 -19.87 21.26
CA ILE A 298 1.10 -18.93 20.21
C ILE A 298 1.28 -19.72 18.91
N ASN A 299 0.37 -19.53 17.95
CA ASN A 299 0.53 -20.10 16.62
C ASN A 299 1.41 -19.17 15.76
N PHE A 300 2.70 -19.49 15.63
CA PHE A 300 3.69 -18.72 14.87
C PHE A 300 3.54 -18.85 13.34
N LYS A 301 2.65 -19.72 12.85
CA LYS A 301 2.39 -19.90 11.42
C LYS A 301 0.89 -19.73 11.17
N PRO A 302 0.44 -18.51 10.85
CA PRO A 302 -0.97 -18.35 10.49
C PRO A 302 -1.30 -19.19 9.26
N ILE A 303 -2.35 -19.99 9.36
CA ILE A 303 -2.92 -20.74 8.25
C ILE A 303 -3.56 -19.74 7.29
N SER A 304 -3.65 -20.10 6.01
CA SER A 304 -4.33 -19.25 5.01
C SER A 304 -5.75 -18.93 5.48
N GLY A 305 -6.05 -17.64 5.66
CA GLY A 305 -7.33 -17.15 6.21
C GLY A 305 -7.30 -16.77 7.69
N GLU A 306 -6.20 -17.05 8.42
CA GLU A 306 -5.99 -16.61 9.79
C GLU A 306 -5.05 -15.40 9.83
N GLY A 307 -5.29 -14.50 10.77
CA GLY A 307 -4.52 -13.29 10.97
C GLY A 307 -3.92 -13.18 12.38
N PRO A 308 -3.27 -12.06 12.68
CA PRO A 308 -2.71 -11.80 13.98
C PRO A 308 -3.79 -11.74 15.07
N PRO A 309 -3.42 -11.99 16.34
CA PRO A 309 -4.34 -11.84 17.47
C PRO A 309 -4.98 -10.44 17.49
N SER A 310 -6.23 -10.35 17.95
CA SER A 310 -7.01 -9.11 17.96
C SER A 310 -6.35 -7.96 18.76
N TRP A 311 -5.58 -8.28 19.81
CA TRP A 311 -4.83 -7.28 20.56
C TRP A 311 -3.70 -6.64 19.71
N LEU A 312 -3.01 -7.43 18.88
CA LEU A 312 -1.97 -6.89 18.00
C LEU A 312 -2.58 -6.03 16.89
N GLN A 313 -3.73 -6.44 16.36
CA GLN A 313 -4.47 -5.64 15.39
C GLN A 313 -4.82 -4.24 15.92
N ARG A 314 -5.14 -4.12 17.22
CA ARG A 314 -5.48 -2.83 17.85
C ARG A 314 -4.27 -2.03 18.30
N ASP A 315 -3.34 -2.71 18.99
CA ASP A 315 -2.25 -2.07 19.72
C ASP A 315 -0.98 -1.92 18.85
N GLY A 316 -1.01 -2.44 17.62
CA GLY A 316 0.03 -2.25 16.63
C GLY A 316 0.16 -0.77 16.24
N SER A 317 1.31 -0.39 15.72
CA SER A 317 1.56 0.96 15.22
C SER A 317 2.77 0.96 14.29
N PHE A 318 2.86 1.98 13.45
CA PHE A 318 4.02 2.23 12.60
C PHE A 318 4.39 3.71 12.63
N GLU A 319 5.65 3.99 12.32
CA GLU A 319 6.16 5.34 12.15
C GLU A 319 7.33 5.32 11.18
N ILE A 320 7.29 6.20 10.20
CA ILE A 320 8.39 6.49 9.30
C ILE A 320 8.74 7.97 9.40
N GLU A 321 10.02 8.27 9.52
CA GLU A 321 10.56 9.61 9.36
C GLU A 321 11.21 9.71 7.99
N MET A 322 10.74 10.69 7.20
CA MET A 322 11.29 11.00 5.89
C MET A 322 12.13 12.26 5.98
N THR A 323 13.37 12.19 5.54
CA THR A 323 14.26 13.36 5.44
C THR A 323 14.49 13.68 3.98
N ALA A 324 14.17 14.90 3.57
CA ALA A 324 14.60 15.48 2.30
C ALA A 324 15.76 16.44 2.56
N LYS A 325 16.86 16.26 1.85
CA LYS A 325 18.08 17.05 2.03
C LYS A 325 18.59 17.54 0.68
N THR A 326 18.82 18.85 0.60
CA THR A 326 19.60 19.50 -0.47
C THR A 326 20.98 19.90 0.08
N HIS A 327 21.80 20.59 -0.73
CA HIS A 327 23.01 21.20 -0.23
C HIS A 327 22.75 22.26 0.86
N ALA A 328 21.67 23.05 0.69
CA ALA A 328 21.37 24.20 1.55
C ALA A 328 20.36 23.88 2.67
N MET A 329 19.39 23.02 2.42
CA MET A 329 18.21 22.85 3.26
C MET A 329 17.97 21.39 3.63
N THR A 330 17.37 21.20 4.81
CA THR A 330 16.84 19.90 5.25
C THR A 330 15.41 20.08 5.74
N VAL A 331 14.51 19.19 5.28
CA VAL A 331 13.12 19.05 5.74
C VAL A 331 12.94 17.64 6.30
N ARG A 332 12.18 17.54 7.37
CA ARG A 332 11.73 16.26 7.92
C ARG A 332 10.23 16.18 7.96
N THR A 333 9.69 15.06 7.53
CA THR A 333 8.29 14.69 7.71
C THR A 333 8.22 13.43 8.56
N ARG A 334 7.18 13.34 9.39
CA ARG A 334 6.91 12.14 10.19
C ARG A 334 5.50 11.67 9.86
N ILE A 335 5.40 10.42 9.44
CA ILE A 335 4.15 9.76 9.18
C ILE A 335 3.98 8.64 10.18
N SER A 336 2.89 8.67 10.94
CA SER A 336 2.59 7.64 11.93
C SER A 336 1.14 7.19 11.82
N GLY A 337 0.88 5.96 12.28
CA GLY A 337 -0.46 5.40 12.27
C GLY A 337 -0.67 4.35 13.36
N GLN A 338 -1.95 4.19 13.74
CA GLN A 338 -2.41 3.28 14.76
C GLN A 338 -3.02 2.01 14.12
N GLY A 339 -2.77 0.88 14.76
CA GLY A 339 -3.17 -0.44 14.31
C GLY A 339 -1.99 -1.23 13.72
N ASP A 340 -2.14 -2.55 13.72
CA ASP A 340 -1.15 -3.45 13.12
C ASP A 340 -0.91 -3.08 11.65
N PRO A 341 0.34 -2.72 11.29
CA PRO A 341 0.67 -2.32 9.92
C PRO A 341 0.38 -3.41 8.89
N GLY A 342 0.49 -4.67 9.26
CA GLY A 342 0.22 -5.78 8.34
C GLY A 342 -1.25 -5.90 7.95
N TYR A 343 -2.20 -5.54 8.83
CA TYR A 343 -3.64 -5.78 8.59
C TYR A 343 -4.53 -4.66 9.09
N GLY A 344 -4.46 -4.34 10.39
CA GLY A 344 -5.38 -3.39 11.01
C GLY A 344 -5.29 -1.98 10.42
N ALA A 345 -4.09 -1.49 10.19
CA ALA A 345 -3.85 -0.21 9.52
C ALA A 345 -4.03 -0.33 8.00
N THR A 346 -3.48 -1.38 7.38
CA THR A 346 -3.57 -1.62 5.93
C THR A 346 -5.01 -1.71 5.45
N SER A 347 -5.89 -2.43 6.15
CA SER A 347 -7.32 -2.53 5.76
C SER A 347 -8.03 -1.19 5.80
N LYS A 348 -7.72 -0.35 6.78
CA LYS A 348 -8.27 1.01 6.89
C LYS A 348 -7.74 1.92 5.78
N MET A 349 -6.43 1.85 5.48
CA MET A 349 -5.85 2.64 4.40
C MET A 349 -6.47 2.29 3.06
N LEU A 350 -6.65 0.99 2.76
CA LEU A 350 -7.29 0.56 1.51
C LEU A 350 -8.74 1.03 1.44
N ALA A 351 -9.49 0.93 2.53
CA ALA A 351 -10.87 1.42 2.59
C ALA A 351 -10.94 2.93 2.36
N GLU A 352 -10.12 3.72 3.06
CA GLU A 352 -10.08 5.18 2.91
C GLU A 352 -9.60 5.60 1.52
N LEU A 353 -8.65 4.88 0.93
CA LEU A 353 -8.25 5.10 -0.46
C LEU A 353 -9.41 4.87 -1.41
N GLY A 354 -10.19 3.81 -1.22
CA GLY A 354 -11.40 3.53 -2.00
C GLY A 354 -12.45 4.62 -1.86
N LEU A 355 -12.68 5.10 -0.64
CA LEU A 355 -13.59 6.21 -0.37
C LEU A 355 -13.08 7.54 -0.95
N CYS A 356 -11.76 7.77 -0.92
CA CYS A 356 -11.13 8.92 -1.59
C CYS A 356 -11.40 8.89 -3.10
N LEU A 357 -11.20 7.73 -3.74
CA LEU A 357 -11.50 7.56 -5.17
C LEU A 357 -12.97 7.80 -5.51
N ALA A 358 -13.88 7.46 -4.59
CA ALA A 358 -15.32 7.53 -4.81
C ALA A 358 -15.91 8.93 -4.55
N PHE A 359 -15.38 9.67 -3.60
CA PHE A 359 -16.07 10.83 -3.06
C PHE A 359 -15.26 12.13 -3.03
N ASP A 360 -13.93 12.04 -2.92
CA ASP A 360 -13.14 13.25 -2.69
C ASP A 360 -12.79 13.95 -4.01
N ASP A 361 -12.62 15.25 -3.93
CA ASP A 361 -12.04 16.02 -5.03
C ASP A 361 -10.53 15.77 -5.07
N HIS A 362 -10.09 15.10 -6.10
CA HIS A 362 -8.68 14.87 -6.41
C HIS A 362 -8.30 15.45 -7.78
N SER A 363 -8.97 16.53 -8.18
CA SER A 363 -8.69 17.24 -9.45
C SER A 363 -7.29 17.86 -9.47
N GLU A 364 -6.75 18.19 -8.30
CA GLU A 364 -5.38 18.72 -8.14
C GLU A 364 -4.30 17.61 -8.15
N ALA A 365 -4.69 16.32 -8.14
CA ALA A 365 -3.72 15.24 -8.29
C ALA A 365 -2.98 15.36 -9.62
N LEU A 366 -1.69 14.97 -9.62
CA LEU A 366 -0.82 15.11 -10.79
C LEU A 366 -1.40 14.47 -12.05
N HIS A 367 -2.00 13.30 -11.91
CA HIS A 367 -2.60 12.56 -13.02
C HIS A 367 -4.05 12.20 -12.72
N ARG A 368 -4.90 12.42 -13.72
CA ARG A 368 -6.33 12.13 -13.63
C ARG A 368 -6.67 10.68 -13.89
N ALA A 369 -5.81 9.95 -14.62
CA ALA A 369 -6.02 8.55 -14.99
C ALA A 369 -4.70 7.85 -15.32
N GLY A 370 -4.70 6.52 -15.31
CA GLY A 370 -3.56 5.66 -15.59
C GLY A 370 -3.26 4.68 -14.47
N VAL A 371 -2.16 3.93 -14.60
CA VAL A 371 -1.62 3.12 -13.51
C VAL A 371 -0.71 4.02 -12.67
N LEU A 372 -1.18 4.40 -11.50
CA LEU A 372 -0.63 5.47 -10.67
C LEU A 372 -0.11 4.93 -9.33
N THR A 373 0.41 5.84 -8.52
CA THR A 373 0.76 5.60 -7.12
C THR A 373 -0.16 6.40 -6.21
N PRO A 374 -0.22 6.14 -4.91
CA PRO A 374 -1.05 6.92 -3.99
C PRO A 374 -0.82 8.42 -4.11
N SER A 375 0.44 8.87 -4.16
CA SER A 375 0.76 10.28 -4.23
C SER A 375 0.45 10.92 -5.58
N THR A 376 0.65 10.19 -6.70
CA THR A 376 0.42 10.76 -8.04
C THR A 376 -1.03 10.72 -8.48
N GLY A 377 -1.81 9.77 -7.95
CA GLY A 377 -3.23 9.62 -8.27
C GLY A 377 -4.17 10.39 -7.35
N LEU A 378 -3.78 10.61 -6.08
CA LEU A 378 -4.62 11.21 -5.06
C LEU A 378 -3.94 12.36 -4.29
N GLY A 379 -2.62 12.25 -4.02
CA GLY A 379 -1.85 13.33 -3.41
C GLY A 379 -2.42 13.83 -2.08
N HIS A 380 -2.62 15.15 -1.99
CA HIS A 380 -3.13 15.82 -0.78
C HIS A 380 -4.55 15.37 -0.38
N ALA A 381 -5.40 14.99 -1.34
CA ALA A 381 -6.73 14.48 -1.02
C ALA A 381 -6.66 13.24 -0.12
N LEU A 382 -5.76 12.29 -0.45
CA LEU A 382 -5.57 11.10 0.38
C LEU A 382 -4.92 11.43 1.74
N ILE A 383 -3.95 12.35 1.79
CA ILE A 383 -3.35 12.80 3.06
C ILE A 383 -4.43 13.38 3.98
N LEU A 384 -5.27 14.27 3.46
CA LEU A 384 -6.36 14.89 4.22
C LEU A 384 -7.34 13.83 4.74
N ARG A 385 -7.76 12.92 3.88
CA ARG A 385 -8.67 11.83 4.25
C ARG A 385 -8.11 10.95 5.36
N LEU A 386 -6.87 10.46 5.20
CA LEU A 386 -6.21 9.61 6.20
C LEU A 386 -6.00 10.33 7.54
N THR A 387 -5.72 11.63 7.50
CA THR A 387 -5.57 12.47 8.70
C THR A 387 -6.92 12.63 9.42
N GLN A 388 -8.02 12.78 8.70
CA GLN A 388 -9.35 12.96 9.27
C GLN A 388 -10.02 11.65 9.69
N ALA A 389 -9.57 10.51 9.15
CA ALA A 389 -10.12 9.20 9.42
C ALA A 389 -10.19 8.91 10.93
N GLN A 390 -11.29 8.26 11.36
CA GLN A 390 -11.56 7.95 12.76
C GLN A 390 -11.50 9.18 13.71
N GLY A 391 -11.93 10.33 13.21
CA GLY A 391 -11.92 11.58 14.01
C GLY A 391 -10.50 12.09 14.28
N GLY A 392 -9.59 11.91 13.35
CA GLY A 392 -8.21 12.37 13.44
C GLY A 392 -7.29 11.48 14.29
N LYS A 393 -7.70 10.23 14.55
CA LYS A 393 -6.94 9.30 15.41
C LYS A 393 -6.21 8.18 14.64
N PHE A 394 -6.41 8.11 13.33
CA PHE A 394 -5.86 6.99 12.55
C PHE A 394 -4.43 7.24 12.10
N MET A 395 -4.21 8.30 11.34
CA MET A 395 -2.87 8.68 10.85
C MET A 395 -2.55 10.14 11.13
N GLN A 396 -1.27 10.41 11.28
CA GLN A 396 -0.73 11.76 11.41
C GLN A 396 0.38 11.97 10.39
N PHE A 397 0.38 13.15 9.79
CA PHE A 397 1.34 13.61 8.80
C PHE A 397 1.90 14.95 9.30
N ASP A 398 3.06 14.90 9.93
CA ASP A 398 3.72 16.07 10.48
C ASP A 398 4.90 16.48 9.61
N MET A 399 5.10 17.80 9.42
CA MET A 399 6.25 18.33 8.69
C MET A 399 6.93 19.39 9.53
N GLU A 400 8.25 19.25 9.72
CA GLU A 400 9.06 20.28 10.36
C GLU A 400 9.30 21.44 9.37
N THR A 401 9.43 22.65 9.91
CA THR A 401 9.89 23.80 9.11
C THR A 401 11.25 23.50 8.50
N PRO A 402 11.47 23.81 7.21
CA PRO A 402 12.78 23.68 6.57
C PRO A 402 13.88 24.36 7.38
N LYS A 403 15.03 23.70 7.51
CA LYS A 403 16.20 24.21 8.26
C LYS A 403 17.38 24.36 7.32
N GLU A 404 18.11 25.45 7.44
CA GLU A 404 19.39 25.61 6.73
C GLU A 404 20.42 24.61 7.25
N ASN A 405 21.21 24.07 6.34
CA ASN A 405 22.32 23.19 6.71
C ASN A 405 23.50 24.06 7.16
N THR A 406 23.93 23.89 8.39
CA THR A 406 25.14 24.54 8.94
C THR A 406 26.40 23.80 8.51
#